data_6ea3f1fcbfe6f61ab2e8808e417d5341
#
_entry.id   6ea3f1fcbfe6f61ab2e8808e417d5341
#
_cell.length_a   1.000
_cell.length_b   1.000
_cell.length_c   1.000
_cell.angle_alpha   90.00
_cell.angle_beta   90.00
_cell.angle_gamma   90.00
#
_symmetry.space_group_name_H-M   'P 1'
#
loop_
_entity.id
_entity.type
_entity.pdbx_description
1 polymer ?
#
loop_
_entity_poly.entity_id
_entity_poly.type
_entity_poly.pdbx_seq_one_letter_code
_entity_poly.pdbx_strand_id
1 'polypeptide(L)'
;MSSARTMRRMSERRVSDDSRNDSPRTDGSRDGGPKSAGPRNSFPRARSVREPRVSGQIQREVMQLILDRRLRAGAPLPTETELMESLGVSRNSVREALKALQALDIVEIRHGYGTYVGEASLTPLVDGLTFRTLAQQGDDTGALAEILQVREVLEEGLVRRVAGTLSDAELARLEAVVERMDEAGRAGRPFPELDREFHELLYASLGNALVPQLLGAFWTVFRRVAGVRGWTDDPTPDVTVRRHRDIVIALRAGDVEGAQKAMADHFRGIEARAAQESRGVG
;
A
#
# COMPACT_ATOMS: atom_id res chain seq x y z
N MET A 1 -60.22 11.18 1.92
CA MET A 1 -60.95 9.91 1.74
C MET A 1 -59.93 8.82 2.10
N SER A 2 -60.00 8.39 3.28
CA SER A 2 -60.61 7.19 3.81
C SER A 2 -59.72 6.02 3.61
N SER A 3 -59.25 5.32 4.52
CA SER A 3 -59.62 4.67 5.78
C SER A 3 -58.74 3.42 5.83
N ALA A 4 -58.02 3.17 6.81
CA ALA A 4 -58.27 2.66 8.16
C ALA A 4 -58.06 1.17 8.30
N ARG A 5 -57.25 0.84 9.34
CA ARG A 5 -57.55 -0.13 10.42
C ARG A 5 -57.54 -1.61 10.06
N THR A 6 -56.85 -2.46 10.83
CA THR A 6 -57.27 -3.00 12.13
C THR A 6 -56.26 -4.09 12.56
N MET A 7 -55.50 -3.99 13.60
CA MET A 7 -55.63 -4.51 14.98
C MET A 7 -56.29 -5.89 15.18
N ARG A 8 -55.59 -6.82 15.86
CA ARG A 8 -55.91 -7.60 17.08
C ARG A 8 -54.93 -8.76 17.25
N ARG A 9 -54.18 -8.85 18.32
CA ARG A 9 -54.38 -9.12 19.75
C ARG A 9 -54.59 -10.62 20.08
N MET A 10 -53.74 -11.05 21.02
CA MET A 10 -53.97 -11.97 22.16
C MET A 10 -54.09 -13.48 21.82
N SER A 11 -53.40 -14.36 22.52
CA SER A 11 -53.71 -14.70 23.91
C SER A 11 -52.68 -15.66 24.49
N GLU A 12 -52.38 -15.42 25.73
CA GLU A 12 -51.70 -16.28 26.70
C GLU A 12 -52.44 -17.60 26.91
N ARG A 13 -51.70 -18.64 27.33
CA ARG A 13 -52.09 -19.45 28.49
C ARG A 13 -50.93 -20.28 29.04
N ARG A 14 -50.76 -20.08 30.33
CA ARG A 14 -50.11 -20.86 31.36
C ARG A 14 -50.79 -22.22 31.54
N VAL A 15 -50.09 -23.12 32.25
CA VAL A 15 -50.41 -23.92 33.46
C VAL A 15 -49.51 -25.14 33.48
N SER A 16 -48.52 -25.25 34.40
CA SER A 16 -48.53 -25.81 35.77
C SER A 16 -48.55 -27.31 35.84
N ASP A 17 -47.56 -27.78 36.52
CA ASP A 17 -47.57 -28.58 37.78
C ASP A 17 -47.28 -30.07 37.64
N ASP A 18 -46.43 -30.59 38.31
CA ASP A 18 -46.20 -31.10 39.63
C ASP A 18 -45.64 -32.55 39.67
N SER A 19 -44.82 -32.77 40.62
CA SER A 19 -44.63 -33.91 41.50
C SER A 19 -43.62 -35.01 41.17
N ARG A 20 -42.56 -34.93 41.97
CA ARG A 20 -42.13 -35.91 43.03
C ARG A 20 -41.44 -37.20 42.61
N ASN A 21 -40.25 -37.23 43.14
CA ASN A 21 -39.72 -38.25 44.08
C ASN A 21 -39.06 -39.47 43.46
N ASP A 22 -37.84 -39.73 43.63
CA ASP A 22 -37.24 -40.50 44.70
C ASP A 22 -35.78 -40.83 44.41
N SER A 23 -34.91 -40.57 45.37
CA SER A 23 -33.53 -41.06 45.37
C SER A 23 -33.53 -42.54 45.91
N PRO A 24 -32.45 -43.32 45.62
CA PRO A 24 -31.38 -43.37 46.56
C PRO A 24 -29.95 -43.54 45.94
N ARG A 25 -29.03 -43.11 46.78
CA ARG A 25 -27.56 -43.20 46.78
C ARG A 25 -26.99 -44.55 46.32
N THR A 26 -25.85 -44.48 45.60
CA THR A 26 -24.57 -45.13 46.01
C THR A 26 -23.45 -44.59 45.12
N ASP A 27 -22.53 -43.94 45.70
CA ASP A 27 -21.09 -44.17 45.90
C ASP A 27 -20.26 -44.57 44.67
N GLY A 28 -19.16 -43.84 44.45
CA GLY A 28 -18.06 -44.36 43.65
C GLY A 28 -17.36 -43.39 42.71
N SER A 29 -16.60 -42.43 43.24
CA SER A 29 -15.21 -42.16 42.85
C SER A 29 -14.81 -41.86 41.40
N ARG A 30 -14.11 -40.74 41.27
CA ARG A 30 -13.03 -40.34 40.32
C ARG A 30 -13.43 -39.52 39.12
N ASP A 31 -13.33 -38.23 39.28
CA ASP A 31 -12.22 -37.38 38.79
C ASP A 31 -11.94 -37.50 37.28
N GLY A 32 -12.27 -36.45 36.52
CA GLY A 32 -11.92 -36.34 35.11
C GLY A 32 -12.73 -35.26 34.39
N GLY A 33 -12.63 -33.99 34.84
CA GLY A 33 -13.23 -32.87 34.09
C GLY A 33 -12.58 -32.72 32.72
N PRO A 34 -13.34 -32.38 31.66
CA PRO A 34 -12.77 -32.12 30.35
C PRO A 34 -12.03 -30.80 30.38
N LYS A 35 -10.71 -30.87 30.23
CA LYS A 35 -9.86 -29.70 29.95
C LYS A 35 -10.27 -29.12 28.60
N SER A 36 -10.79 -27.90 28.62
CA SER A 36 -11.01 -27.09 27.43
C SER A 36 -9.69 -26.92 26.69
N ALA A 37 -9.51 -27.61 25.59
CA ALA A 37 -8.40 -27.39 24.67
C ALA A 37 -8.69 -26.12 23.86
N GLY A 38 -8.10 -25.01 24.25
CA GLY A 38 -8.03 -23.81 23.41
C GLY A 38 -7.37 -24.13 22.07
N PRO A 39 -7.59 -23.31 21.02
CA PRO A 39 -7.03 -23.55 19.70
C PRO A 39 -5.50 -23.55 19.79
N ARG A 40 -4.90 -24.73 19.58
CA ARG A 40 -3.45 -24.87 19.47
C ARG A 40 -3.04 -24.27 18.14
N ASN A 41 -2.60 -23.03 18.15
CA ASN A 41 -1.89 -22.40 17.04
C ASN A 41 -0.50 -23.07 16.94
N SER A 42 -0.45 -24.27 16.36
CA SER A 42 0.79 -24.99 16.13
C SER A 42 1.41 -24.52 14.82
N PHE A 43 2.18 -23.44 14.89
CA PHE A 43 3.15 -23.17 13.84
C PHE A 43 4.19 -24.30 13.82
N PRO A 44 4.54 -24.84 12.64
CA PRO A 44 5.54 -25.89 12.57
C PRO A 44 6.87 -25.40 13.13
N ARG A 45 7.49 -26.22 13.96
CA ARG A 45 8.79 -25.94 14.61
C ARG A 45 9.81 -25.49 13.57
N ALA A 46 10.51 -24.40 13.89
CA ALA A 46 11.56 -23.80 13.12
C ALA A 46 12.57 -24.83 12.59
N ARG A 47 12.71 -24.88 11.26
CA ARG A 47 13.83 -25.53 10.58
C ARG A 47 15.13 -24.89 11.04
N SER A 48 16.21 -25.68 11.08
CA SER A 48 17.50 -25.36 11.70
C SER A 48 18.03 -23.96 11.36
N VAL A 49 18.61 -23.29 12.34
CA VAL A 49 19.20 -21.94 12.31
C VAL A 49 20.34 -21.78 11.26
N ARG A 50 20.78 -22.87 10.62
CA ARG A 50 21.83 -22.86 9.57
C ARG A 50 21.31 -22.46 8.19
N GLU A 51 20.05 -22.79 7.82
CA GLU A 51 19.51 -22.49 6.49
C GLU A 51 19.38 -21.00 6.15
N PRO A 52 18.96 -20.10 7.07
CA PRO A 52 18.83 -18.68 6.77
C PRO A 52 20.17 -17.99 6.46
N ARG A 53 21.27 -18.43 7.09
CA ARG A 53 22.61 -17.87 6.86
C ARG A 53 23.15 -18.24 5.48
N VAL A 54 22.91 -19.48 5.05
CA VAL A 54 23.32 -19.97 3.72
C VAL A 54 22.51 -19.29 2.63
N SER A 55 21.17 -19.17 2.80
CA SER A 55 20.33 -18.46 1.85
C SER A 55 20.74 -16.99 1.68
N GLY A 56 21.02 -16.27 2.76
CA GLY A 56 21.49 -14.88 2.70
C GLY A 56 22.87 -14.73 2.03
N GLN A 57 23.74 -15.74 2.15
CA GLN A 57 25.01 -15.75 1.43
C GLN A 57 24.78 -15.94 -0.08
N ILE A 58 23.96 -16.89 -0.48
CA ILE A 58 23.62 -17.13 -1.89
C ILE A 58 22.98 -15.88 -2.52
N GLN A 59 22.08 -15.20 -1.80
CA GLN A 59 21.50 -13.94 -2.28
C GLN A 59 22.59 -12.92 -2.61
N ARG A 60 23.55 -12.72 -1.71
CA ARG A 60 24.67 -11.79 -1.95
C ARG A 60 25.52 -12.19 -3.14
N GLU A 61 25.83 -13.47 -3.29
CA GLU A 61 26.61 -13.99 -4.43
C GLU A 61 25.89 -13.78 -5.76
N VAL A 62 24.56 -14.00 -5.80
CA VAL A 62 23.75 -13.75 -7.01
C VAL A 62 23.72 -12.25 -7.32
N MET A 63 23.50 -11.39 -6.32
CA MET A 63 23.54 -9.93 -6.52
C MET A 63 24.92 -9.48 -7.01
N GLN A 64 26.00 -10.00 -6.42
CA GLN A 64 27.36 -9.68 -6.83
C GLN A 64 27.63 -10.11 -8.27
N LEU A 65 27.17 -11.30 -8.67
CA LEU A 65 27.27 -11.80 -10.05
C LEU A 65 26.57 -10.86 -11.03
N ILE A 66 25.35 -10.37 -10.70
CA ILE A 66 24.61 -9.40 -11.52
C ILE A 66 25.43 -8.12 -11.71
N LEU A 67 25.98 -7.59 -10.61
CA LEU A 67 26.77 -6.36 -10.62
C LEU A 67 28.10 -6.51 -11.39
N ASP A 68 28.86 -7.56 -11.12
CA ASP A 68 30.17 -7.81 -11.74
C ASP A 68 30.06 -8.01 -13.25
N ARG A 69 29.02 -8.73 -13.68
CA ARG A 69 28.74 -8.95 -15.11
C ARG A 69 27.94 -7.83 -15.75
N ARG A 70 27.55 -6.80 -15.00
CA ARG A 70 26.74 -5.66 -15.45
C ARG A 70 25.49 -6.12 -16.20
N LEU A 71 24.83 -7.15 -15.68
CA LEU A 71 23.62 -7.69 -16.28
C LEU A 71 22.47 -6.67 -16.12
N ARG A 72 21.70 -6.46 -17.19
CA ARG A 72 20.55 -5.58 -17.19
C ARG A 72 19.27 -6.36 -16.89
N ALA A 73 18.21 -5.66 -16.50
CA ALA A 73 16.89 -6.25 -16.36
C ALA A 73 16.52 -7.08 -17.58
N GLY A 74 15.92 -8.25 -17.36
CA GLY A 74 15.60 -9.23 -18.39
C GLY A 74 16.76 -10.10 -18.87
N ALA A 75 18.01 -9.86 -18.43
CA ALA A 75 19.14 -10.73 -18.78
C ALA A 75 19.03 -12.08 -18.06
N PRO A 76 19.35 -13.21 -18.73
CA PRO A 76 19.32 -14.52 -18.11
C PRO A 76 20.42 -14.67 -17.04
N LEU A 77 20.07 -15.31 -15.94
CA LEU A 77 20.98 -15.73 -14.88
C LEU A 77 21.39 -17.20 -15.07
N PRO A 78 22.49 -17.65 -14.44
CA PRO A 78 22.84 -19.07 -14.41
C PRO A 78 21.67 -19.91 -13.89
N THR A 79 21.55 -21.12 -14.40
CA THR A 79 20.54 -22.08 -13.97
C THR A 79 20.72 -22.48 -12.50
N GLU A 80 19.64 -23.00 -11.87
CA GLU A 80 19.74 -23.54 -10.49
C GLU A 80 20.90 -24.56 -10.36
N THR A 81 21.12 -25.38 -11.38
CA THR A 81 22.18 -26.39 -11.37
C THR A 81 23.58 -25.76 -11.39
N GLU A 82 23.79 -24.78 -12.27
CA GLU A 82 25.06 -24.05 -12.33
C GLU A 82 25.36 -23.28 -11.05
N LEU A 83 24.32 -22.67 -10.43
CA LEU A 83 24.46 -22.01 -9.13
C LEU A 83 24.80 -23.02 -8.00
N MET A 84 24.14 -24.17 -8.00
CA MET A 84 24.47 -25.26 -7.02
C MET A 84 25.92 -25.70 -7.13
N GLU A 85 26.39 -25.95 -8.34
CA GLU A 85 27.74 -26.42 -8.61
C GLU A 85 28.78 -25.35 -8.26
N SER A 86 28.55 -24.10 -8.67
CA SER A 86 29.50 -23.00 -8.43
C SER A 86 29.61 -22.61 -6.97
N LEU A 87 28.50 -22.68 -6.21
CA LEU A 87 28.46 -22.28 -4.80
C LEU A 87 28.59 -23.45 -3.81
N GLY A 88 28.57 -24.69 -4.29
CA GLY A 88 28.68 -25.88 -3.44
C GLY A 88 27.50 -26.04 -2.48
N VAL A 89 26.29 -25.66 -2.89
CA VAL A 89 25.08 -25.61 -2.03
C VAL A 89 23.96 -26.50 -2.55
N SER A 90 22.97 -26.78 -1.70
CA SER A 90 21.83 -27.62 -2.08
C SER A 90 20.86 -26.86 -3.00
N ARG A 91 20.10 -27.61 -3.84
CA ARG A 91 19.03 -27.05 -4.69
C ARG A 91 17.99 -26.26 -3.89
N ASN A 92 17.61 -26.77 -2.72
CA ASN A 92 16.65 -26.06 -1.87
C ASN A 92 17.19 -24.71 -1.41
N SER A 93 18.47 -24.62 -1.06
CA SER A 93 19.10 -23.37 -0.63
C SER A 93 19.13 -22.34 -1.77
N VAL A 94 19.45 -22.78 -3.01
CA VAL A 94 19.41 -21.91 -4.20
C VAL A 94 17.98 -21.41 -4.44
N ARG A 95 17.00 -22.30 -4.44
CA ARG A 95 15.59 -21.92 -4.67
C ARG A 95 15.06 -20.95 -3.64
N GLU A 96 15.35 -21.15 -2.37
CA GLU A 96 14.93 -20.22 -1.31
C GLU A 96 15.63 -18.86 -1.46
N ALA A 97 16.89 -18.82 -1.85
CA ALA A 97 17.59 -17.57 -2.13
C ALA A 97 17.01 -16.83 -3.34
N LEU A 98 16.74 -17.55 -4.44
CA LEU A 98 16.12 -16.95 -5.64
C LEU A 98 14.70 -16.44 -5.37
N LYS A 99 13.88 -17.16 -4.60
CA LYS A 99 12.56 -16.68 -4.17
C LYS A 99 12.65 -15.41 -3.33
N ALA A 100 13.61 -15.34 -2.42
CA ALA A 100 13.82 -14.13 -1.62
C ALA A 100 14.26 -12.94 -2.48
N LEU A 101 15.10 -13.15 -3.47
CA LEU A 101 15.50 -12.12 -4.44
C LEU A 101 14.33 -11.72 -5.35
N GLN A 102 13.46 -12.68 -5.71
CA GLN A 102 12.24 -12.39 -6.46
C GLN A 102 11.26 -11.53 -5.64
N ALA A 103 11.13 -11.79 -4.35
CA ALA A 103 10.32 -10.96 -3.45
C ALA A 103 10.84 -9.52 -3.33
N LEU A 104 12.11 -9.28 -3.66
CA LEU A 104 12.74 -7.95 -3.73
C LEU A 104 12.77 -7.37 -5.15
N ASP A 105 12.18 -8.07 -6.13
CA ASP A 105 12.20 -7.71 -7.54
C ASP A 105 13.62 -7.58 -8.15
N ILE A 106 14.59 -8.26 -7.53
CA ILE A 106 15.98 -8.32 -8.01
C ILE A 106 16.13 -9.39 -9.09
N VAL A 107 15.36 -10.48 -8.99
CA VAL A 107 15.28 -11.52 -10.01
C VAL A 107 13.83 -11.84 -10.37
N GLU A 108 13.63 -12.34 -11.59
CA GLU A 108 12.37 -12.86 -12.08
C GLU A 108 12.50 -14.35 -12.38
N ILE A 109 11.67 -15.18 -11.74
CA ILE A 109 11.63 -16.63 -12.01
C ILE A 109 10.51 -16.89 -13.01
N ARG A 110 10.88 -17.27 -14.26
CA ARG A 110 9.94 -17.66 -15.31
C ARG A 110 9.83 -19.16 -15.34
N HIS A 111 8.69 -19.69 -14.94
CA HIS A 111 8.48 -21.14 -14.85
C HIS A 111 8.73 -21.83 -16.21
N GLY A 112 9.65 -22.79 -16.22
CA GLY A 112 10.06 -23.51 -17.45
C GLY A 112 11.10 -22.78 -18.31
N TYR A 113 11.39 -21.52 -18.05
CA TYR A 113 12.32 -20.72 -18.86
C TYR A 113 13.59 -20.30 -18.13
N GLY A 114 13.60 -20.38 -16.80
CA GLY A 114 14.78 -20.05 -15.99
C GLY A 114 14.60 -18.81 -15.13
N THR A 115 15.72 -18.26 -14.64
CA THR A 115 15.77 -17.07 -13.81
C THR A 115 16.43 -15.94 -14.59
N TYR A 116 15.88 -14.75 -14.45
CA TYR A 116 16.32 -13.54 -15.13
C TYR A 116 16.55 -12.43 -14.12
N VAL A 117 17.33 -11.41 -14.48
CA VAL A 117 17.46 -10.18 -13.68
C VAL A 117 16.12 -9.47 -13.69
N GLY A 118 15.61 -9.09 -12.52
CA GLY A 118 14.38 -8.35 -12.32
C GLY A 118 14.53 -6.86 -12.63
N GLU A 119 13.46 -6.11 -12.50
CA GLU A 119 13.43 -4.66 -12.76
C GLU A 119 13.99 -3.83 -11.60
N ALA A 120 14.20 -4.43 -10.42
CA ALA A 120 14.59 -3.77 -9.17
C ALA A 120 13.67 -2.57 -8.86
N SER A 121 12.37 -2.77 -9.06
CA SER A 121 11.34 -1.75 -8.87
C SER A 121 11.12 -1.44 -7.39
N LEU A 122 10.33 -0.41 -7.10
CA LEU A 122 9.89 -0.09 -5.74
C LEU A 122 8.63 -0.85 -5.29
N THR A 123 8.19 -1.87 -6.04
CA THR A 123 7.02 -2.69 -5.67
C THR A 123 7.13 -3.30 -4.27
N PRO A 124 8.28 -3.87 -3.85
CA PRO A 124 8.42 -4.38 -2.48
C PRO A 124 8.26 -3.31 -1.39
N LEU A 125 8.70 -2.08 -1.66
CA LEU A 125 8.49 -0.93 -0.77
C LEU A 125 6.99 -0.59 -0.68
N VAL A 126 6.30 -0.56 -1.81
CA VAL A 126 4.85 -0.32 -1.88
C VAL A 126 4.09 -1.37 -1.08
N ASP A 127 4.42 -2.65 -1.25
CA ASP A 127 3.77 -3.75 -0.54
C ASP A 127 4.00 -3.65 0.97
N GLY A 128 5.24 -3.37 1.39
CA GLY A 128 5.62 -3.20 2.80
C GLY A 128 4.92 -2.00 3.46
N LEU A 129 4.89 -0.85 2.80
CA LEU A 129 4.21 0.35 3.30
C LEU A 129 2.70 0.17 3.33
N THR A 130 2.10 -0.44 2.29
CA THR A 130 0.67 -0.75 2.26
C THR A 130 0.29 -1.67 3.42
N PHE A 131 1.04 -2.76 3.62
CA PHE A 131 0.81 -3.68 4.74
C PHE A 131 0.95 -2.95 6.09
N ARG A 132 2.03 -2.19 6.29
CA ARG A 132 2.24 -1.40 7.53
C ARG A 132 1.04 -0.51 7.82
N THR A 133 0.55 0.22 6.81
CA THR A 133 -0.56 1.17 6.96
C THR A 133 -1.89 0.46 7.27
N LEU A 134 -2.14 -0.69 6.64
CA LEU A 134 -3.37 -1.47 6.87
C LEU A 134 -3.33 -2.31 8.14
N ALA A 135 -2.13 -2.73 8.60
CA ALA A 135 -1.97 -3.56 9.79
C ALA A 135 -2.09 -2.79 11.11
N GLN A 136 -1.97 -1.47 11.10
CA GLN A 136 -2.26 -0.64 12.28
C GLN A 136 -3.76 -0.69 12.55
N GLN A 137 -4.12 -1.34 13.69
CA GLN A 137 -5.52 -1.56 14.08
C GLN A 137 -6.15 -0.28 14.61
N GLY A 138 -7.39 -0.01 14.19
CA GLY A 138 -8.21 1.13 14.61
C GLY A 138 -8.43 2.13 13.47
N ASP A 139 -9.28 3.13 13.71
CA ASP A 139 -9.58 4.25 12.80
C ASP A 139 -8.40 5.24 12.69
N ASP A 140 -7.20 4.79 13.06
CA ASP A 140 -6.01 5.62 13.08
C ASP A 140 -5.46 5.79 11.66
N THR A 141 -5.71 6.95 11.09
CA THR A 141 -5.09 7.42 9.84
C THR A 141 -3.61 7.78 10.00
N GLY A 142 -3.06 7.65 11.20
CA GLY A 142 -1.70 8.08 11.54
C GLY A 142 -0.67 7.54 10.57
N ALA A 143 -0.72 6.24 10.24
CA ALA A 143 0.26 5.64 9.32
C ALA A 143 0.16 6.17 7.88
N LEU A 144 -1.03 6.53 7.40
CA LEU A 144 -1.18 7.16 6.09
C LEU A 144 -0.77 8.63 6.13
N ALA A 145 -1.10 9.34 7.22
CA ALA A 145 -0.64 10.70 7.43
C ALA A 145 0.90 10.78 7.48
N GLU A 146 1.58 9.82 8.13
CA GLU A 146 3.05 9.72 8.12
C GLU A 146 3.61 9.64 6.68
N ILE A 147 2.97 8.87 5.79
CA ILE A 147 3.38 8.75 4.39
C ILE A 147 3.15 10.07 3.64
N LEU A 148 2.00 10.71 3.86
CA LEU A 148 1.68 12.00 3.24
C LEU A 148 2.64 13.10 3.70
N GLN A 149 3.00 13.15 5.00
CA GLN A 149 3.98 14.09 5.53
C GLN A 149 5.37 13.91 4.91
N VAL A 150 5.82 12.66 4.75
CA VAL A 150 7.10 12.39 4.06
C VAL A 150 7.04 12.88 2.61
N ARG A 151 5.92 12.65 1.91
CA ARG A 151 5.72 13.11 0.55
C ARG A 151 5.69 14.63 0.47
N GLU A 152 4.98 15.31 1.39
CA GLU A 152 4.92 16.78 1.49
C GLU A 152 6.33 17.37 1.60
N VAL A 153 7.12 16.96 2.59
CA VAL A 153 8.49 17.44 2.79
C VAL A 153 9.37 17.22 1.56
N LEU A 154 9.22 16.05 0.91
CA LEU A 154 9.96 15.74 -0.30
C LEU A 154 9.57 16.69 -1.44
N GLU A 155 8.27 16.83 -1.70
CA GLU A 155 7.78 17.63 -2.83
C GLU A 155 7.93 19.12 -2.61
N GLU A 156 7.85 19.63 -1.38
CA GLU A 156 8.24 21.01 -1.06
C GLU A 156 9.73 21.29 -1.39
N GLY A 157 10.60 20.33 -1.09
CA GLY A 157 12.02 20.43 -1.45
C GLY A 157 12.26 20.34 -2.95
N LEU A 158 11.49 19.50 -3.65
CA LEU A 158 11.61 19.30 -5.10
C LEU A 158 11.06 20.48 -5.89
N VAL A 159 9.90 21.05 -5.50
CA VAL A 159 9.29 22.19 -6.20
C VAL A 159 10.20 23.43 -6.17
N ARG A 160 10.92 23.64 -5.08
CA ARG A 160 11.95 24.70 -5.02
C ARG A 160 13.05 24.53 -6.07
N ARG A 161 13.39 23.29 -6.42
CA ARG A 161 14.46 23.01 -7.39
C ARG A 161 14.02 23.21 -8.83
N VAL A 162 12.73 23.06 -9.11
CA VAL A 162 12.18 23.26 -10.47
C VAL A 162 11.64 24.68 -10.67
N ALA A 163 11.28 25.39 -9.61
CA ALA A 163 10.81 26.76 -9.71
C ALA A 163 11.89 27.67 -10.36
N GLY A 164 11.48 28.35 -11.42
CA GLY A 164 12.37 29.20 -12.22
C GLY A 164 13.27 28.46 -13.22
N THR A 165 13.17 27.09 -13.30
CA THR A 165 13.95 26.30 -14.27
C THR A 165 13.10 25.66 -15.36
N LEU A 166 11.78 25.59 -15.16
CA LEU A 166 10.85 25.02 -16.13
C LEU A 166 10.74 25.91 -17.37
N SER A 167 10.78 25.31 -18.55
CA SER A 167 10.50 25.96 -19.81
C SER A 167 9.02 26.30 -19.97
N ASP A 168 8.71 27.28 -20.85
CA ASP A 168 7.32 27.58 -21.19
C ASP A 168 6.54 26.37 -21.71
N ALA A 169 7.20 25.47 -22.42
CA ALA A 169 6.58 24.24 -22.91
C ALA A 169 6.25 23.24 -21.77
N GLU A 170 7.06 23.16 -20.73
CA GLU A 170 6.80 22.34 -19.55
C GLU A 170 5.67 22.94 -18.70
N LEU A 171 5.69 24.25 -18.51
CA LEU A 171 4.60 24.96 -17.83
C LEU A 171 3.26 24.80 -18.57
N ALA A 172 3.26 24.93 -19.90
CA ALA A 172 2.05 24.73 -20.72
C ALA A 172 1.50 23.29 -20.59
N ARG A 173 2.38 22.28 -20.47
CA ARG A 173 1.93 20.89 -20.23
C ARG A 173 1.27 20.73 -18.86
N LEU A 174 1.84 21.34 -17.81
CA LEU A 174 1.24 21.33 -16.47
C LEU A 174 -0.14 22.02 -16.47
N GLU A 175 -0.26 23.18 -17.15
CA GLU A 175 -1.53 23.88 -17.33
C GLU A 175 -2.57 22.99 -18.02
N ALA A 176 -2.17 22.29 -19.09
CA ALA A 176 -3.07 21.38 -19.82
C ALA A 176 -3.57 20.23 -18.95
N VAL A 177 -2.74 19.70 -18.04
CA VAL A 177 -3.19 18.67 -17.08
C VAL A 177 -4.20 19.27 -16.10
N VAL A 178 -3.95 20.47 -15.56
CA VAL A 178 -4.89 21.15 -14.65
C VAL A 178 -6.24 21.45 -15.33
N GLU A 179 -6.25 21.84 -16.60
CA GLU A 179 -7.51 22.02 -17.34
C GLU A 179 -8.27 20.69 -17.53
N ARG A 180 -7.58 19.59 -17.81
CA ARG A 180 -8.18 18.24 -17.87
C ARG A 180 -8.76 17.81 -16.51
N MET A 181 -8.09 18.16 -15.39
CA MET A 181 -8.64 17.94 -14.05
C MET A 181 -9.93 18.73 -13.84
N ASP A 182 -9.95 20.00 -14.26
CA ASP A 182 -11.12 20.88 -14.13
C ASP A 182 -12.32 20.36 -14.95
N GLU A 183 -12.08 19.93 -16.18
CA GLU A 183 -13.10 19.29 -17.04
C GLU A 183 -13.64 18.00 -16.39
N ALA A 184 -12.75 17.16 -15.85
CA ALA A 184 -13.16 15.93 -15.17
C ALA A 184 -13.99 16.24 -13.91
N GLY A 185 -13.54 17.19 -13.08
CA GLY A 185 -14.24 17.62 -11.87
C GLY A 185 -15.62 18.18 -12.14
N ARG A 186 -15.76 19.07 -13.14
CA ARG A 186 -17.08 19.60 -13.57
C ARG A 186 -18.00 18.51 -14.11
N ALA A 187 -17.45 17.45 -14.69
CA ALA A 187 -18.22 16.30 -15.17
C ALA A 187 -18.51 15.27 -14.06
N GLY A 188 -18.16 15.54 -12.81
CA GLY A 188 -18.31 14.61 -11.69
C GLY A 188 -17.47 13.33 -11.85
N ARG A 189 -16.39 13.38 -12.62
CA ARG A 189 -15.51 12.24 -12.83
C ARG A 189 -14.24 12.37 -11.98
N PRO A 190 -13.85 11.30 -11.25
CA PRO A 190 -12.58 11.27 -10.53
C PRO A 190 -11.40 11.46 -11.48
N PHE A 191 -10.32 12.08 -10.99
CA PHE A 191 -9.12 12.32 -11.79
C PHE A 191 -7.79 11.96 -11.12
N PRO A 192 -7.70 10.85 -10.36
CA PRO A 192 -6.48 10.49 -9.64
C PRO A 192 -5.27 10.26 -10.56
N GLU A 193 -5.49 9.79 -11.78
CA GLU A 193 -4.42 9.59 -12.75
C GLU A 193 -3.88 10.92 -13.29
N LEU A 194 -4.71 11.97 -13.36
CA LEU A 194 -4.27 13.31 -13.73
C LEU A 194 -3.45 13.96 -12.60
N ASP A 195 -3.83 13.72 -11.34
CA ASP A 195 -3.04 14.12 -10.18
C ASP A 195 -1.63 13.51 -10.24
N ARG A 196 -1.55 12.22 -10.50
CA ARG A 196 -0.28 11.52 -10.70
C ARG A 196 0.52 12.11 -11.87
N GLU A 197 -0.11 12.27 -13.04
CA GLU A 197 0.51 12.84 -14.24
C GLU A 197 1.09 14.23 -13.96
N PHE A 198 0.37 15.06 -13.22
CA PHE A 198 0.83 16.39 -12.84
C PHE A 198 2.16 16.33 -12.07
N HIS A 199 2.25 15.54 -11.00
CA HIS A 199 3.45 15.42 -10.19
C HIS A 199 4.62 14.76 -10.96
N GLU A 200 4.35 13.78 -11.83
CA GLU A 200 5.36 13.18 -12.70
C GLU A 200 5.94 14.20 -13.68
N LEU A 201 5.10 15.01 -14.32
CA LEU A 201 5.52 16.07 -15.24
C LEU A 201 6.28 17.18 -14.52
N LEU A 202 5.83 17.58 -13.34
CA LEU A 202 6.41 18.66 -12.55
C LEU A 202 7.90 18.41 -12.26
N TYR A 203 8.29 17.18 -12.01
CA TYR A 203 9.64 16.82 -11.63
C TYR A 203 10.46 16.13 -12.73
N ALA A 204 9.91 16.00 -13.92
CA ALA A 204 10.58 15.32 -15.04
C ALA A 204 11.92 16.00 -15.43
N SER A 205 11.99 17.33 -15.33
CA SER A 205 13.19 18.12 -15.67
C SER A 205 14.35 17.95 -14.68
N LEU A 206 14.13 17.37 -13.51
CA LEU A 206 15.20 17.15 -12.52
C LEU A 206 16.25 16.14 -12.97
N GLY A 207 15.97 15.33 -13.98
CA GLY A 207 16.88 14.30 -14.50
C GLY A 207 17.20 13.18 -13.52
N ASN A 208 16.49 13.09 -12.40
CA ASN A 208 16.63 12.04 -11.39
C ASN A 208 15.51 11.01 -11.55
N ALA A 209 15.84 9.87 -12.15
CA ALA A 209 14.86 8.80 -12.41
C ALA A 209 14.23 8.18 -11.15
N LEU A 210 14.87 8.31 -9.97
CA LEU A 210 14.32 7.79 -8.71
C LEU A 210 13.16 8.65 -8.19
N VAL A 211 13.14 9.95 -8.47
CA VAL A 211 12.09 10.85 -8.00
C VAL A 211 10.69 10.40 -8.47
N PRO A 212 10.40 10.25 -9.76
CA PRO A 212 9.07 9.81 -10.20
C PRO A 212 8.73 8.39 -9.72
N GLN A 213 9.71 7.50 -9.58
CA GLN A 213 9.48 6.16 -9.04
C GLN A 213 9.03 6.20 -7.58
N LEU A 214 9.70 7.04 -6.76
CA LEU A 214 9.38 7.16 -5.34
C LEU A 214 8.02 7.84 -5.11
N LEU A 215 7.74 8.92 -5.84
CA LEU A 215 6.44 9.59 -5.79
C LEU A 215 5.31 8.66 -6.25
N GLY A 216 5.54 7.90 -7.35
CA GLY A 216 4.61 6.88 -7.82
C GLY A 216 4.39 5.74 -6.82
N ALA A 217 5.43 5.36 -6.05
CA ALA A 217 5.30 4.39 -4.97
C ALA A 217 4.38 4.92 -3.85
N PHE A 218 4.58 6.13 -3.35
CA PHE A 218 3.71 6.75 -2.35
C PHE A 218 2.26 6.90 -2.83
N TRP A 219 2.08 7.34 -4.09
CA TRP A 219 0.77 7.43 -4.71
C TRP A 219 0.08 6.06 -4.76
N THR A 220 0.81 5.00 -5.14
CA THR A 220 0.26 3.64 -5.20
C THR A 220 -0.14 3.14 -3.82
N VAL A 221 0.66 3.41 -2.77
CA VAL A 221 0.29 3.07 -1.38
C VAL A 221 -1.01 3.78 -0.99
N PHE A 222 -1.10 5.09 -1.21
CA PHE A 222 -2.30 5.86 -0.93
C PHE A 222 -3.54 5.26 -1.61
N ARG A 223 -3.47 4.97 -2.91
CA ARG A 223 -4.56 4.39 -3.70
C ARG A 223 -4.98 3.00 -3.20
N ARG A 224 -4.03 2.14 -2.88
CA ARG A 224 -4.32 0.81 -2.34
C ARG A 224 -5.03 0.90 -0.98
N VAL A 225 -4.55 1.76 -0.09
CA VAL A 225 -5.17 1.97 1.23
C VAL A 225 -6.56 2.55 1.09
N ALA A 226 -6.74 3.59 0.26
CA ALA A 226 -8.04 4.19 -0.03
C ALA A 226 -9.03 3.14 -0.57
N GLY A 227 -8.59 2.29 -1.52
CA GLY A 227 -9.43 1.23 -2.07
C GLY A 227 -9.87 0.19 -1.04
N VAL A 228 -8.97 -0.24 -0.14
CA VAL A 228 -9.32 -1.20 0.93
C VAL A 228 -10.25 -0.58 1.98
N ARG A 229 -10.08 0.71 2.29
CA ARG A 229 -10.91 1.44 3.25
C ARG A 229 -12.24 1.93 2.65
N GLY A 230 -12.47 1.72 1.35
CA GLY A 230 -13.68 2.17 0.66
C GLY A 230 -13.79 3.69 0.55
N TRP A 231 -12.68 4.41 0.64
CA TRP A 231 -12.67 5.84 0.43
C TRP A 231 -13.02 6.16 -1.02
N THR A 232 -14.02 7.01 -1.15
CA THR A 232 -14.54 7.39 -2.45
C THR A 232 -13.77 8.58 -3.03
N ASP A 233 -14.31 9.12 -4.10
CA ASP A 233 -13.72 10.22 -4.84
C ASP A 233 -13.63 11.51 -4.03
N ASP A 234 -12.82 12.44 -4.52
CA ASP A 234 -12.62 13.74 -3.90
C ASP A 234 -13.97 14.47 -3.72
N PRO A 235 -14.39 14.76 -2.48
CA PRO A 235 -15.64 15.49 -2.25
C PRO A 235 -15.56 16.97 -2.67
N THR A 236 -14.37 17.48 -2.93
CA THR A 236 -14.12 18.89 -3.30
C THR A 236 -13.17 19.01 -4.51
N PRO A 237 -13.55 18.45 -5.67
CA PRO A 237 -12.67 18.42 -6.84
C PRO A 237 -12.24 19.81 -7.32
N ASP A 238 -13.09 20.80 -7.22
CA ASP A 238 -12.82 22.20 -7.54
C ASP A 238 -11.75 22.83 -6.64
N VAL A 239 -11.72 22.45 -5.36
CA VAL A 239 -10.66 22.88 -4.42
C VAL A 239 -9.32 22.24 -4.79
N THR A 240 -9.33 20.95 -5.13
CA THR A 240 -8.13 20.23 -5.56
C THR A 240 -7.57 20.81 -6.86
N VAL A 241 -8.41 21.07 -7.86
CA VAL A 241 -8.01 21.72 -9.11
C VAL A 241 -7.38 23.10 -8.85
N ARG A 242 -8.03 23.91 -7.99
CA ARG A 242 -7.51 25.25 -7.64
C ARG A 242 -6.12 25.15 -7.03
N ARG A 243 -5.86 24.22 -6.12
CA ARG A 243 -4.53 24.03 -5.49
C ARG A 243 -3.46 23.69 -6.52
N HIS A 244 -3.74 22.81 -7.47
CA HIS A 244 -2.83 22.53 -8.58
C HIS A 244 -2.58 23.76 -9.44
N ARG A 245 -3.63 24.55 -9.73
CA ARG A 245 -3.51 25.82 -10.48
C ARG A 245 -2.64 26.83 -9.73
N ASP A 246 -2.77 26.95 -8.41
CA ASP A 246 -1.96 27.86 -7.59
C ASP A 246 -0.46 27.49 -7.66
N ILE A 247 -0.12 26.20 -7.68
CA ILE A 247 1.26 25.74 -7.90
C ILE A 247 1.78 26.23 -9.27
N VAL A 248 1.01 26.03 -10.34
CA VAL A 248 1.42 26.42 -11.69
C VAL A 248 1.56 27.94 -11.82
N ILE A 249 0.67 28.72 -11.21
CA ILE A 249 0.75 30.19 -11.20
C ILE A 249 2.05 30.66 -10.56
N ALA A 250 2.41 30.09 -9.39
CA ALA A 250 3.65 30.46 -8.70
C ALA A 250 4.90 30.05 -9.52
N LEU A 251 4.87 28.85 -10.13
CA LEU A 251 5.95 28.37 -11.00
C LEU A 251 6.15 29.27 -12.23
N ARG A 252 5.06 29.70 -12.87
CA ARG A 252 5.10 30.61 -14.03
C ARG A 252 5.62 31.99 -13.67
N ALA A 253 5.32 32.47 -12.47
CA ALA A 253 5.86 33.71 -11.94
C ALA A 253 7.32 33.62 -11.51
N GLY A 254 7.91 32.42 -11.49
CA GLY A 254 9.25 32.18 -10.93
C GLY A 254 9.30 32.39 -9.40
N ASP A 255 8.14 32.41 -8.74
CA ASP A 255 8.01 32.61 -7.30
C ASP A 255 8.28 31.31 -6.56
N VAL A 256 9.51 31.12 -6.13
CA VAL A 256 9.99 29.93 -5.44
C VAL A 256 9.26 29.70 -4.10
N GLU A 257 9.08 30.78 -3.32
CA GLU A 257 8.42 30.70 -2.01
C GLU A 257 6.91 30.46 -2.16
N GLY A 258 6.29 31.12 -3.14
CA GLY A 258 4.90 30.91 -3.50
C GLY A 258 4.64 29.49 -3.99
N ALA A 259 5.52 28.91 -4.81
CA ALA A 259 5.41 27.53 -5.28
C ALA A 259 5.52 26.51 -4.12
N GLN A 260 6.47 26.74 -3.20
CA GLN A 260 6.61 25.91 -2.00
C GLN A 260 5.38 25.99 -1.12
N LYS A 261 4.88 27.20 -0.86
CA LYS A 261 3.66 27.39 -0.07
C LYS A 261 2.43 26.72 -0.72
N ALA A 262 2.27 26.89 -2.04
CA ALA A 262 1.17 26.28 -2.78
C ALA A 262 1.23 24.74 -2.71
N MET A 263 2.45 24.15 -2.76
CA MET A 263 2.63 22.71 -2.58
C MET A 263 2.26 22.26 -1.17
N ALA A 264 2.67 22.96 -0.11
CA ALA A 264 2.27 22.68 1.26
C ALA A 264 0.74 22.79 1.44
N ASP A 265 0.10 23.80 0.86
CA ASP A 265 -1.36 23.98 0.90
C ASP A 265 -2.09 22.84 0.17
N HIS A 266 -1.51 22.31 -0.91
CA HIS A 266 -2.01 21.15 -1.63
C HIS A 266 -2.02 19.91 -0.71
N PHE A 267 -0.92 19.59 -0.02
CA PHE A 267 -0.83 18.44 0.88
C PHE A 267 -1.76 18.55 2.10
N ARG A 268 -1.82 19.73 2.75
CA ARG A 268 -2.78 19.95 3.85
C ARG A 268 -4.21 19.60 3.47
N GLY A 269 -4.59 19.79 2.21
CA GLY A 269 -5.88 19.38 1.70
C GLY A 269 -6.08 17.88 1.62
N ILE A 270 -5.04 17.13 1.24
CA ILE A 270 -5.09 15.68 1.17
C ILE A 270 -5.16 15.09 2.58
N GLU A 271 -4.36 15.61 3.52
CA GLU A 271 -4.39 15.19 4.93
C GLU A 271 -5.75 15.45 5.59
N ALA A 272 -6.33 16.63 5.37
CA ALA A 272 -7.65 16.96 5.89
C ALA A 272 -8.75 16.01 5.38
N ARG A 273 -8.68 15.60 4.11
CA ARG A 273 -9.60 14.61 3.53
C ARG A 273 -9.38 13.23 4.17
N ALA A 274 -8.15 12.76 4.22
CA ALA A 274 -7.82 11.49 4.84
C ALA A 274 -8.33 11.39 6.29
N ALA A 275 -8.22 12.50 7.04
CA ALA A 275 -8.72 12.59 8.42
C ALA A 275 -10.26 12.66 8.51
N GLN A 276 -10.96 13.16 7.50
CA GLN A 276 -12.44 13.21 7.45
C GLN A 276 -13.03 11.84 7.11
N GLU A 277 -12.50 11.16 6.12
CA GLU A 277 -12.92 9.82 5.68
C GLU A 277 -12.83 8.81 6.83
N SER A 278 -11.83 8.94 7.69
CA SER A 278 -11.67 8.08 8.87
C SER A 278 -12.73 8.29 9.94
N ARG A 279 -13.29 9.50 10.04
CA ARG A 279 -14.34 9.80 11.01
C ARG A 279 -15.75 9.42 10.54
N GLY A 280 -15.94 9.21 9.23
CA GLY A 280 -17.22 8.89 8.61
C GLY A 280 -17.56 7.38 8.58
N VAL A 281 -16.64 6.52 8.93
CA VAL A 281 -16.82 5.04 8.90
C VAL A 281 -17.16 4.47 10.29
N GLY A 282 -17.36 5.32 11.31
CA GLY A 282 -17.72 4.95 12.67
C GLY A 282 -19.22 4.77 12.92
#